data_2758942b794db72ae32042da5eb3ee3c
#
_entry.id   2758942b794db72ae32042da5eb3ee3c
#
_cell.length_a   1.000
_cell.length_b   1.000
_cell.length_c   1.000
_cell.angle_alpha   90.00
_cell.angle_beta   90.00
_cell.angle_gamma   90.00
#
_symmetry.space_group_name_H-M   'P 1'
#
loop_
_entity.id
_entity.type
_entity.pdbx_description
1 polymer ?
#
loop_
_entity_poly.entity_id
_entity_poly.type
_entity_poly.pdbx_seq_one_letter_code
_entity_poly.pdbx_strand_id
1 'polypeptide(L)'
;MKAKLLFTALSLFAVIGLSAQDAKYEIKSAIIKKSVEMFGQKTESTTFFDDYGKLEARLSDWVWEGSTTHMRTITTDENMTMINLDNKTAFIIKHENKPVNFLKLTKEITDKHKIKELGTENIAGKPCKKYSMEATQMGQTVSATVWIWKGITLKTTSSFNDMTMTETATEITENATVDPALFKVPQDVKIQDSPW
;
A
#
# COMPACT_ATOMS: atom_id res chain seq x y z
N MET A 1 65.57 22.77 10.70
CA MET A 1 64.71 21.63 11.07
C MET A 1 63.29 21.97 10.69
N LYS A 2 62.74 21.33 9.63
CA LYS A 2 61.40 21.60 9.09
C LYS A 2 60.47 20.51 9.56
N ALA A 3 59.54 20.83 10.45
CA ALA A 3 58.50 19.92 10.91
C ALA A 3 57.43 19.80 9.81
N LYS A 4 57.22 18.57 9.31
CA LYS A 4 56.15 18.22 8.40
C LYS A 4 54.91 17.93 9.23
N LEU A 5 53.85 18.79 9.15
CA LEU A 5 52.54 18.49 9.66
C LEU A 5 51.86 17.48 8.71
N LEU A 6 51.61 16.29 9.19
CA LEU A 6 50.75 15.29 8.54
C LEU A 6 49.29 15.66 8.86
N PHE A 7 48.56 16.16 7.89
CA PHE A 7 47.07 16.32 7.99
C PHE A 7 46.44 14.97 7.68
N THR A 8 46.04 14.25 8.70
CA THR A 8 45.18 13.07 8.54
C THR A 8 43.72 13.55 8.37
N ALA A 9 43.25 13.53 7.13
CA ALA A 9 41.85 13.78 6.82
C ALA A 9 41.04 12.58 7.30
N LEU A 10 40.43 12.69 8.47
CA LEU A 10 39.41 11.76 8.97
C LEU A 10 38.12 12.08 8.24
N SER A 11 37.85 11.35 7.14
CA SER A 11 36.58 11.39 6.43
C SER A 11 35.50 10.79 7.34
N LEU A 12 34.76 11.68 7.99
CA LEU A 12 33.55 11.36 8.75
C LEU A 12 32.48 10.96 7.74
N PHE A 13 32.32 9.66 7.48
CA PHE A 13 31.12 9.14 6.85
C PHE A 13 29.97 9.35 7.83
N ALA A 14 29.29 10.48 7.66
CA ALA A 14 27.96 10.65 8.23
C ALA A 14 27.04 9.63 7.54
N VAL A 15 26.90 8.46 8.13
CA VAL A 15 25.78 7.56 7.86
C VAL A 15 24.55 8.35 8.32
N ILE A 16 23.91 9.02 7.36
CA ILE A 16 22.58 9.57 7.58
C ILE A 16 21.71 8.32 7.77
N GLY A 17 21.53 7.94 9.03
CA GLY A 17 20.53 6.97 9.44
C GLY A 17 19.18 7.57 9.07
N LEU A 18 18.71 7.28 7.85
CA LEU A 18 17.31 7.43 7.51
C LEU A 18 16.55 6.66 8.59
N SER A 19 15.83 7.40 9.42
CA SER A 19 15.05 6.84 10.51
C SER A 19 14.02 5.87 9.91
N ALA A 20 14.32 4.58 10.02
CA ALA A 20 13.42 3.48 9.68
C ALA A 20 12.15 3.49 10.58
N GLN A 21 11.95 4.59 11.34
CA GLN A 21 10.92 4.67 12.37
C GLN A 21 9.50 4.68 11.78
N ASP A 22 9.33 5.06 10.51
CA ASP A 22 8.02 5.16 9.84
C ASP A 22 7.87 4.27 8.59
N ALA A 23 8.80 3.32 8.38
CA ALA A 23 8.71 2.37 7.29
C ALA A 23 7.47 1.47 7.46
N LYS A 24 6.68 1.33 6.39
CA LYS A 24 5.56 0.36 6.31
C LYS A 24 6.05 -0.99 5.77
N TYR A 25 7.12 -0.98 4.97
CA TYR A 25 7.67 -2.14 4.28
C TYR A 25 9.17 -2.28 4.52
N GLU A 26 9.68 -3.52 4.48
CA GLU A 26 11.12 -3.79 4.63
C GLU A 26 11.93 -3.49 3.36
N ILE A 27 11.27 -3.34 2.21
CA ILE A 27 11.93 -3.02 0.93
C ILE A 27 11.60 -1.59 0.51
N LYS A 28 12.56 -0.96 -0.17
CA LYS A 28 12.46 0.46 -0.51
C LYS A 28 11.33 0.76 -1.49
N SER A 29 11.22 -0.04 -2.56
CA SER A 29 10.27 0.17 -3.64
C SER A 29 9.85 -1.13 -4.28
N ALA A 30 8.66 -1.20 -4.88
CA ALA A 30 8.25 -2.30 -5.73
C ALA A 30 7.13 -1.90 -6.70
N ILE A 31 6.97 -2.76 -7.71
CA ILE A 31 5.80 -2.84 -8.58
C ILE A 31 5.17 -4.20 -8.36
N ILE A 32 3.88 -4.23 -8.04
CA ILE A 32 3.14 -5.45 -7.71
C ILE A 32 1.91 -5.52 -8.60
N LYS A 33 1.88 -6.51 -9.51
CA LYS A 33 0.67 -6.82 -10.28
C LYS A 33 -0.23 -7.73 -9.46
N LYS A 34 -1.52 -7.49 -9.52
CA LYS A 34 -2.52 -8.21 -8.75
C LYS A 34 -3.73 -8.54 -9.61
N SER A 35 -4.33 -9.69 -9.35
CA SER A 35 -5.66 -10.05 -9.83
C SER A 35 -6.68 -9.71 -8.77
N VAL A 36 -7.79 -9.09 -9.16
CA VAL A 36 -8.92 -8.72 -8.29
C VAL A 36 -10.15 -9.48 -8.75
N GLU A 37 -10.76 -10.25 -7.85
CA GLU A 37 -12.01 -10.97 -8.10
C GLU A 37 -13.12 -10.40 -7.23
N MET A 38 -14.19 -9.92 -7.85
CA MET A 38 -15.38 -9.38 -7.20
C MET A 38 -16.60 -9.63 -8.07
N PHE A 39 -17.72 -10.07 -7.50
CA PHE A 39 -18.97 -10.41 -8.22
C PHE A 39 -18.78 -11.40 -9.39
N GLY A 40 -17.84 -12.34 -9.26
CA GLY A 40 -17.53 -13.29 -10.34
C GLY A 40 -16.77 -12.67 -11.52
N GLN A 41 -16.44 -11.40 -11.46
CA GLN A 41 -15.60 -10.71 -12.44
C GLN A 41 -14.17 -10.70 -11.96
N LYS A 42 -13.24 -10.78 -12.92
CA LYS A 42 -11.80 -10.71 -12.69
C LYS A 42 -11.23 -9.52 -13.43
N THR A 43 -10.56 -8.66 -12.69
CA THR A 43 -9.83 -7.49 -13.22
C THR A 43 -8.39 -7.52 -12.74
N GLU A 44 -7.58 -6.59 -13.24
CA GLU A 44 -6.18 -6.45 -12.84
C GLU A 44 -5.95 -5.12 -12.15
N SER A 45 -4.97 -5.09 -11.27
CA SER A 45 -4.46 -3.86 -10.70
C SER A 45 -2.95 -3.90 -10.56
N THR A 46 -2.32 -2.74 -10.52
CA THR A 46 -0.89 -2.62 -10.27
C THR A 46 -0.66 -1.63 -9.13
N THR A 47 -0.03 -2.10 -8.07
CA THR A 47 0.40 -1.27 -6.94
C THR A 47 1.86 -0.89 -7.12
N PHE A 48 2.16 0.39 -6.91
CA PHE A 48 3.47 0.99 -6.93
C PHE A 48 3.75 1.57 -5.55
N PHE A 49 4.93 1.37 -5.01
CA PHE A 49 5.36 2.10 -3.83
C PHE A 49 6.83 2.47 -3.88
N ASP A 50 7.21 3.51 -3.14
CA ASP A 50 8.57 3.96 -2.90
C ASP A 50 8.72 4.45 -1.45
N ASP A 51 9.95 4.80 -1.06
CA ASP A 51 10.32 5.26 0.28
C ASP A 51 9.74 4.36 1.39
N TYR A 52 9.93 3.03 1.23
CA TYR A 52 9.49 2.02 2.21
C TYR A 52 7.97 2.05 2.51
N GLY A 53 7.16 2.38 1.48
CA GLY A 53 5.71 2.43 1.55
C GLY A 53 5.14 3.76 2.04
N LYS A 54 5.94 4.82 2.18
CA LYS A 54 5.42 6.17 2.45
C LYS A 54 4.72 6.76 1.23
N LEU A 55 5.18 6.40 0.04
CA LEU A 55 4.57 6.75 -1.24
C LEU A 55 3.95 5.50 -1.81
N GLU A 56 2.63 5.49 -1.99
CA GLU A 56 1.91 4.37 -2.55
C GLU A 56 0.87 4.86 -3.56
N ALA A 57 0.82 4.20 -4.71
CA ALA A 57 -0.19 4.43 -5.74
C ALA A 57 -0.65 3.09 -6.33
N ARG A 58 -1.89 3.04 -6.77
CA ARG A 58 -2.49 1.88 -7.42
C ARG A 58 -3.19 2.30 -8.70
N LEU A 59 -2.95 1.61 -9.77
CA LEU A 59 -3.75 1.64 -10.99
C LEU A 59 -4.69 0.43 -11.00
N SER A 60 -5.96 0.64 -11.33
CA SER A 60 -6.97 -0.42 -11.41
C SER A 60 -8.07 -0.06 -12.40
N ASP A 61 -8.66 -1.08 -13.00
CA ASP A 61 -9.83 -0.95 -13.85
C ASP A 61 -11.07 -1.34 -13.06
N TRP A 62 -12.08 -0.49 -13.09
CA TRP A 62 -13.39 -0.78 -12.55
C TRP A 62 -14.34 -1.10 -13.70
N VAL A 63 -14.91 -2.28 -13.67
CA VAL A 63 -15.86 -2.74 -14.68
C VAL A 63 -17.25 -2.75 -14.08
N TRP A 64 -18.17 -1.98 -14.63
CA TRP A 64 -19.57 -1.92 -14.23
C TRP A 64 -20.47 -1.86 -15.46
N GLU A 65 -21.44 -2.79 -15.56
CA GLU A 65 -22.40 -2.86 -16.68
C GLU A 65 -21.74 -2.80 -18.06
N GLY A 66 -20.58 -3.44 -18.21
CA GLY A 66 -19.83 -3.48 -19.47
C GLY A 66 -19.01 -2.23 -19.77
N SER A 67 -19.05 -1.21 -18.91
CA SER A 67 -18.18 -0.03 -19.01
C SER A 67 -16.95 -0.19 -18.14
N THR A 68 -15.79 0.17 -18.65
CA THR A 68 -14.53 0.19 -17.88
C THR A 68 -14.16 1.61 -17.51
N THR A 69 -13.79 1.82 -16.27
CA THR A 69 -13.29 3.09 -15.74
C THR A 69 -11.87 2.89 -15.22
N HIS A 70 -10.92 3.70 -15.72
CA HIS A 70 -9.53 3.64 -15.29
C HIS A 70 -9.32 4.51 -14.05
N MET A 71 -8.89 3.89 -12.98
CA MET A 71 -8.71 4.55 -11.69
C MET A 71 -7.24 4.58 -11.27
N ARG A 72 -6.83 5.69 -10.65
CA ARG A 72 -5.61 5.74 -9.85
C ARG A 72 -5.94 6.12 -8.42
N THR A 73 -5.47 5.33 -7.47
CA THR A 73 -5.58 5.63 -6.05
C THR A 73 -4.21 5.98 -5.52
N ILE A 74 -4.08 7.12 -4.83
CA ILE A 74 -2.87 7.52 -4.11
C ILE A 74 -3.19 7.43 -2.62
N THR A 75 -2.36 6.69 -1.87
CA THR A 75 -2.57 6.45 -0.44
C THR A 75 -1.45 7.08 0.36
N THR A 76 -1.82 7.86 1.37
CA THR A 76 -0.93 8.43 2.40
C THR A 76 -1.38 7.94 3.78
N ASP A 77 -0.68 8.35 4.85
CA ASP A 77 -1.12 8.04 6.22
C ASP A 77 -2.40 8.76 6.62
N GLU A 78 -2.72 9.88 5.98
CA GLU A 78 -3.85 10.74 6.35
C GLU A 78 -5.08 10.51 5.47
N ASN A 79 -4.86 10.22 4.19
CA ASN A 79 -5.96 10.13 3.23
C ASN A 79 -5.66 9.18 2.07
N MET A 80 -6.74 8.86 1.37
CA MET A 80 -6.74 8.17 0.10
C MET A 80 -7.35 9.10 -0.96
N THR A 81 -6.62 9.37 -2.03
CA THR A 81 -7.10 10.15 -3.17
C THR A 81 -7.46 9.20 -4.31
N MET A 82 -8.73 9.12 -4.64
CA MET A 82 -9.24 8.32 -5.76
C MET A 82 -9.40 9.21 -6.98
N ILE A 83 -8.72 8.88 -8.07
CA ILE A 83 -8.68 9.65 -9.31
C ILE A 83 -9.32 8.82 -10.42
N ASN A 84 -10.38 9.31 -11.01
CA ASN A 84 -10.91 8.81 -12.26
C ASN A 84 -10.10 9.44 -13.42
N LEU A 85 -9.33 8.62 -14.13
CA LEU A 85 -8.43 9.07 -15.17
C LEU A 85 -9.17 9.44 -16.47
N ASP A 86 -10.36 8.88 -16.69
CA ASP A 86 -11.13 9.07 -17.92
C ASP A 86 -11.82 10.46 -17.94
N ASN A 87 -12.44 10.84 -16.81
CA ASN A 87 -13.15 12.12 -16.68
C ASN A 87 -12.34 13.20 -15.95
N LYS A 88 -11.11 12.86 -15.49
CA LYS A 88 -10.18 13.76 -14.80
C LYS A 88 -10.76 14.40 -13.56
N THR A 89 -11.41 13.58 -12.73
CA THR A 89 -11.94 13.98 -11.42
C THR A 89 -11.29 13.17 -10.32
N ALA A 90 -11.24 13.75 -9.11
CA ALA A 90 -10.73 13.06 -7.94
C ALA A 90 -11.57 13.38 -6.70
N PHE A 91 -11.59 12.41 -5.77
CA PHE A 91 -12.14 12.55 -4.42
C PHE A 91 -11.07 12.26 -3.40
N ILE A 92 -11.04 13.01 -2.31
CA ILE A 92 -10.14 12.78 -1.19
C ILE A 92 -10.96 12.22 -0.03
N ILE A 93 -10.61 11.04 0.42
CA ILE A 93 -11.21 10.35 1.55
C ILE A 93 -10.21 10.35 2.69
N LYS A 94 -10.54 10.99 3.81
CA LYS A 94 -9.71 10.93 5.02
C LYS A 94 -9.79 9.56 5.66
N HIS A 95 -8.66 9.03 6.09
CA HIS A 95 -8.66 7.81 6.88
C HIS A 95 -9.26 8.07 8.26
N GLU A 96 -10.30 7.33 8.64
CA GLU A 96 -10.83 7.35 10.01
C GLU A 96 -9.82 6.78 11.00
N ASN A 97 -9.02 5.84 10.56
CA ASN A 97 -7.94 5.21 11.31
C ASN A 97 -6.72 5.07 10.43
N LYS A 98 -5.53 5.20 11.02
CA LYS A 98 -4.28 4.92 10.29
C LYS A 98 -4.27 3.47 9.78
N PRO A 99 -3.76 3.23 8.56
CA PRO A 99 -3.56 1.88 8.05
C PRO A 99 -2.70 1.04 9.00
N VAL A 100 -3.03 -0.23 9.15
CA VAL A 100 -2.28 -1.15 10.00
C VAL A 100 -0.88 -1.37 9.42
N ASN A 101 0.14 -1.05 10.22
CA ASN A 101 1.53 -1.36 9.88
C ASN A 101 1.89 -2.75 10.43
N PHE A 102 1.97 -3.75 9.56
CA PHE A 102 2.26 -5.14 9.94
C PHE A 102 3.71 -5.37 10.40
N LEU A 103 4.63 -4.42 10.20
CA LEU A 103 5.97 -4.47 10.80
C LEU A 103 5.97 -4.02 12.28
N LYS A 104 4.91 -3.36 12.72
CA LYS A 104 4.80 -2.75 14.06
C LYS A 104 3.49 -3.13 14.76
N LEU A 105 3.11 -4.41 14.74
CA LEU A 105 1.93 -4.89 15.44
C LEU A 105 2.16 -4.80 16.95
N THR A 106 1.50 -3.85 17.61
CA THR A 106 1.42 -3.76 19.07
C THR A 106 0.19 -4.51 19.58
N LYS A 107 0.16 -4.80 20.89
CA LYS A 107 -1.03 -5.40 21.51
C LYS A 107 -2.27 -4.55 21.29
N GLU A 108 -2.15 -3.22 21.39
CA GLU A 108 -3.25 -2.27 21.17
C GLU A 108 -3.82 -2.38 19.73
N ILE A 109 -2.95 -2.38 18.70
CA ILE A 109 -3.36 -2.55 17.30
C ILE A 109 -4.01 -3.92 17.10
N THR A 110 -3.42 -4.96 17.65
CA THR A 110 -3.93 -6.33 17.54
C THR A 110 -5.31 -6.47 18.16
N ASP A 111 -5.52 -5.94 19.37
CA ASP A 111 -6.81 -5.99 20.06
C ASP A 111 -7.86 -5.13 19.32
N LYS A 112 -7.50 -3.90 18.91
CA LYS A 112 -8.40 -2.97 18.20
C LYS A 112 -8.94 -3.57 16.90
N HIS A 113 -8.08 -4.20 16.12
CA HIS A 113 -8.42 -4.78 14.82
C HIS A 113 -8.69 -6.29 14.88
N LYS A 114 -8.74 -6.88 16.08
CA LYS A 114 -8.94 -8.32 16.33
C LYS A 114 -8.01 -9.20 15.45
N ILE A 115 -6.74 -8.79 15.33
CA ILE A 115 -5.78 -9.47 14.48
C ILE A 115 -5.39 -10.81 15.10
N LYS A 116 -5.52 -11.90 14.31
CA LYS A 116 -5.09 -13.25 14.72
C LYS A 116 -4.22 -13.85 13.62
N GLU A 117 -3.06 -14.38 13.99
CA GLU A 117 -2.21 -15.12 13.06
C GLU A 117 -2.84 -16.49 12.76
N LEU A 118 -2.95 -16.84 11.48
CA LEU A 118 -3.56 -18.08 10.99
C LEU A 118 -2.54 -19.05 10.35
N GLY A 119 -1.23 -18.72 10.43
CA GLY A 119 -0.15 -19.52 9.85
C GLY A 119 0.51 -18.84 8.66
N THR A 120 1.04 -19.64 7.74
CA THR A 120 1.80 -19.15 6.56
C THR A 120 1.32 -19.78 5.27
N GLU A 121 1.43 -19.03 4.17
CA GLU A 121 1.07 -19.48 2.82
C GLU A 121 1.97 -18.76 1.78
N ASN A 122 2.31 -19.41 0.68
CA ASN A 122 3.07 -18.79 -0.40
C ASN A 122 2.15 -18.05 -1.37
N ILE A 123 2.42 -16.74 -1.60
CA ILE A 123 1.72 -15.91 -2.59
C ILE A 123 2.75 -15.33 -3.55
N ALA A 124 2.58 -15.53 -4.84
CA ALA A 124 3.52 -15.11 -5.88
C ALA A 124 4.98 -15.50 -5.58
N GLY A 125 5.20 -16.72 -5.04
CA GLY A 125 6.52 -17.24 -4.67
C GLY A 125 7.12 -16.65 -3.39
N LYS A 126 6.37 -15.85 -2.62
CA LYS A 126 6.83 -15.23 -1.36
C LYS A 126 6.16 -15.90 -0.16
N PRO A 127 6.92 -16.25 0.90
CA PRO A 127 6.36 -16.81 2.14
C PRO A 127 5.65 -15.70 2.92
N CYS A 128 4.33 -15.74 2.99
CA CYS A 128 3.50 -14.76 3.68
C CYS A 128 3.00 -15.28 5.02
N LYS A 129 2.99 -14.44 6.03
CA LYS A 129 2.18 -14.65 7.22
C LYS A 129 0.73 -14.32 6.93
N LYS A 130 -0.17 -15.18 7.37
CA LYS A 130 -1.61 -15.04 7.17
C LYS A 130 -2.26 -14.55 8.46
N TYR A 131 -3.11 -13.53 8.36
CA TYR A 131 -3.84 -12.97 9.48
C TYR A 131 -5.32 -12.81 9.15
N SER A 132 -6.20 -13.05 10.12
CA SER A 132 -7.56 -12.51 10.11
C SER A 132 -7.57 -11.18 10.83
N MET A 133 -8.43 -10.25 10.39
CA MET A 133 -8.63 -8.97 11.04
C MET A 133 -10.02 -8.41 10.79
N GLU A 134 -10.43 -7.44 11.61
CA GLU A 134 -11.59 -6.61 11.39
C GLU A 134 -11.16 -5.15 11.18
N ALA A 135 -11.82 -4.47 10.26
CA ALA A 135 -11.65 -3.04 10.03
C ALA A 135 -13.01 -2.36 9.99
N THR A 136 -13.07 -1.12 10.44
CA THR A 136 -14.26 -0.29 10.26
C THR A 136 -14.07 0.57 9.02
N GLN A 137 -15.01 0.49 8.09
CA GLN A 137 -15.04 1.30 6.89
C GLN A 137 -16.43 1.88 6.73
N MET A 138 -16.56 3.21 6.62
CA MET A 138 -17.85 3.92 6.53
C MET A 138 -18.84 3.51 7.65
N GLY A 139 -18.34 3.40 8.89
CA GLY A 139 -19.15 3.00 10.06
C GLY A 139 -19.55 1.52 10.10
N GLN A 140 -19.08 0.70 9.18
CA GLN A 140 -19.42 -0.73 9.09
C GLN A 140 -18.18 -1.61 9.33
N THR A 141 -18.38 -2.76 9.98
CA THR A 141 -17.31 -3.71 10.22
C THR A 141 -17.13 -4.61 9.01
N VAL A 142 -15.90 -4.63 8.48
CA VAL A 142 -15.46 -5.49 7.39
C VAL A 142 -14.51 -6.53 7.97
N SER A 143 -14.80 -7.82 7.74
CA SER A 143 -13.87 -8.89 8.06
C SER A 143 -12.93 -9.14 6.90
N ALA A 144 -11.64 -9.28 7.19
CA ALA A 144 -10.64 -9.53 6.18
C ALA A 144 -9.65 -10.62 6.61
N THR A 145 -9.15 -11.36 5.62
CA THR A 145 -7.96 -12.18 5.75
C THR A 145 -6.88 -11.59 4.86
N VAL A 146 -5.69 -11.38 5.41
CA VAL A 146 -4.56 -10.76 4.71
C VAL A 146 -3.32 -11.65 4.77
N TRP A 147 -2.53 -11.64 3.71
CA TRP A 147 -1.27 -12.37 3.59
C TRP A 147 -0.14 -11.36 3.43
N ILE A 148 0.73 -11.32 4.42
CA ILE A 148 1.74 -10.28 4.60
C ILE A 148 3.13 -10.84 4.38
N TRP A 149 3.87 -10.21 3.50
CA TRP A 149 5.28 -10.46 3.26
C TRP A 149 6.07 -9.16 3.39
N LYS A 150 7.05 -9.10 4.29
CA LYS A 150 7.85 -7.89 4.56
C LYS A 150 7.02 -6.62 4.81
N GLY A 151 5.89 -6.74 5.52
CA GLY A 151 4.93 -5.65 5.75
C GLY A 151 3.94 -5.43 4.61
N ILE A 152 4.20 -5.96 3.42
CA ILE A 152 3.40 -5.76 2.22
C ILE A 152 2.25 -6.77 2.18
N THR A 153 1.04 -6.30 1.90
CA THR A 153 -0.12 -7.17 1.67
C THR A 153 -0.09 -7.71 0.24
N LEU A 154 0.16 -9.02 0.10
CA LEU A 154 0.19 -9.70 -1.20
C LEU A 154 -1.14 -10.34 -1.58
N LYS A 155 -1.97 -10.68 -0.59
CA LYS A 155 -3.33 -11.15 -0.83
C LYS A 155 -4.25 -10.62 0.25
N THR A 156 -5.45 -10.25 -0.15
CA THR A 156 -6.56 -9.89 0.74
C THR A 156 -7.81 -10.60 0.30
N THR A 157 -8.53 -11.19 1.24
CA THR A 157 -9.93 -11.58 1.04
C THR A 157 -10.75 -10.83 2.05
N SER A 158 -11.66 -9.99 1.60
CA SER A 158 -12.56 -9.22 2.45
C SER A 158 -14.00 -9.59 2.16
N SER A 159 -14.81 -9.63 3.22
CA SER A 159 -16.25 -9.94 3.12
C SER A 159 -17.04 -8.84 3.79
N PHE A 160 -18.08 -8.37 3.10
CA PHE A 160 -18.97 -7.32 3.51
C PHE A 160 -20.37 -7.58 2.94
N ASN A 161 -21.40 -7.69 3.78
CA ASN A 161 -22.80 -7.91 3.37
C ASN A 161 -22.94 -8.96 2.25
N ASP A 162 -22.46 -10.19 2.46
CA ASP A 162 -22.47 -11.31 1.51
C ASP A 162 -21.62 -11.09 0.23
N MET A 163 -20.96 -9.95 0.10
CA MET A 163 -20.01 -9.70 -0.97
C MET A 163 -18.62 -10.11 -0.53
N THR A 164 -17.93 -10.85 -1.37
CA THR A 164 -16.54 -11.21 -1.17
C THR A 164 -15.70 -10.62 -2.29
N MET A 165 -14.63 -9.93 -1.91
CA MET A 165 -13.59 -9.47 -2.81
C MET A 165 -12.28 -10.16 -2.45
N THR A 166 -11.61 -10.69 -3.46
CA THR A 166 -10.27 -11.25 -3.31
C THR A 166 -9.30 -10.52 -4.23
N GLU A 167 -8.22 -10.02 -3.67
CA GLU A 167 -7.11 -9.44 -4.39
C GLU A 167 -5.86 -10.27 -4.12
N THR A 168 -5.16 -10.71 -5.19
CA THR A 168 -4.00 -11.61 -5.07
C THR A 168 -2.86 -11.12 -5.96
N ALA A 169 -1.67 -10.95 -5.38
CA ALA A 169 -0.46 -10.65 -6.15
C ALA A 169 -0.12 -11.81 -7.09
N THR A 170 0.14 -11.46 -8.35
CA THR A 170 0.56 -12.40 -9.41
C THR A 170 2.05 -12.24 -9.75
N GLU A 171 2.58 -11.02 -9.60
CA GLU A 171 3.97 -10.69 -9.89
C GLU A 171 4.48 -9.59 -8.95
N ILE A 172 5.74 -9.67 -8.53
CA ILE A 172 6.39 -8.68 -7.67
C ILE A 172 7.77 -8.38 -8.22
N THR A 173 8.03 -7.10 -8.55
CA THR A 173 9.34 -6.58 -8.91
C THR A 173 9.86 -5.74 -7.76
N GLU A 174 10.78 -6.31 -6.96
CA GLU A 174 11.42 -5.62 -5.82
C GLU A 174 12.43 -4.58 -6.29
N ASN A 175 12.61 -3.50 -5.53
CA ASN A 175 13.56 -2.40 -5.79
C ASN A 175 13.41 -1.80 -7.19
N ALA A 176 12.19 -1.79 -7.70
CA ALA A 176 11.88 -1.21 -9.00
C ALA A 176 12.04 0.31 -8.99
N THR A 177 12.46 0.87 -10.15
CA THR A 177 12.36 2.31 -10.37
C THR A 177 10.90 2.66 -10.65
N VAL A 178 10.31 3.49 -9.79
CA VAL A 178 8.91 3.91 -9.90
C VAL A 178 8.86 5.37 -10.33
N ASP A 179 8.00 5.69 -11.30
CA ASP A 179 7.79 7.08 -11.75
C ASP A 179 7.17 7.91 -10.61
N PRO A 180 7.84 8.97 -10.12
CA PRO A 180 7.31 9.84 -9.06
C PRO A 180 5.99 10.53 -9.41
N ALA A 181 5.63 10.66 -10.70
CA ALA A 181 4.37 11.21 -11.14
C ALA A 181 3.16 10.36 -10.73
N LEU A 182 3.35 9.07 -10.48
CA LEU A 182 2.30 8.16 -10.01
C LEU A 182 1.78 8.55 -8.61
N PHE A 183 2.63 9.15 -7.79
CA PHE A 183 2.31 9.55 -6.42
C PHE A 183 1.74 10.98 -6.31
N LYS A 184 1.44 11.62 -7.44
CA LYS A 184 0.92 12.99 -7.49
C LYS A 184 -0.41 13.04 -8.22
N VAL A 185 -1.31 13.89 -7.75
CA VAL A 185 -2.53 14.22 -8.50
C VAL A 185 -2.13 15.00 -9.75
N PRO A 186 -2.55 14.60 -10.97
CA PRO A 186 -2.28 15.36 -12.18
C PRO A 186 -2.87 16.77 -12.12
N GLN A 187 -2.20 17.73 -12.74
CA GLN A 187 -2.61 19.14 -12.71
C GLN A 187 -3.96 19.41 -13.38
N ASP A 188 -4.35 18.56 -14.33
CA ASP A 188 -5.60 18.67 -15.09
C ASP A 188 -6.78 17.93 -14.44
N VAL A 189 -6.58 17.35 -13.25
CA VAL A 189 -7.61 16.68 -12.46
C VAL A 189 -8.31 17.67 -11.54
N LYS A 190 -9.64 17.67 -11.57
CA LYS A 190 -10.47 18.48 -10.67
C LYS A 190 -10.81 17.68 -9.40
N ILE A 191 -10.42 18.23 -8.23
CA ILE A 191 -10.82 17.67 -6.95
C ILE A 191 -12.27 18.07 -6.71
N GLN A 192 -13.10 17.09 -6.37
CA GLN A 192 -14.53 17.26 -6.04
C GLN A 192 -14.74 16.97 -4.56
N ASP A 193 -15.82 17.48 -4.01
CA ASP A 193 -16.26 17.09 -2.67
C ASP A 193 -16.56 15.59 -2.65
N SER A 194 -16.20 14.93 -1.55
CA SER A 194 -16.52 13.51 -1.37
C SER A 194 -18.03 13.31 -1.41
N PRO A 195 -18.55 12.33 -2.17
CA PRO A 195 -19.97 12.04 -2.21
C PRO A 195 -20.50 11.35 -0.94
N TRP A 196 -19.61 11.12 0.07
CA TRP A 196 -19.90 10.48 1.37
C TRP A 196 -19.53 11.36 2.55
#